data_c840b70c6dd61d02ed02d1c1f488821b
#
_entry.id   c840b70c6dd61d02ed02d1c1f488821b
#
_cell.length_a   1.000
_cell.length_b   1.000
_cell.length_c   1.000
_cell.angle_alpha   90.00
_cell.angle_beta   90.00
_cell.angle_gamma   90.00
#
_symmetry.space_group_name_H-M   'P 1'
#
loop_
_entity.id
_entity.type
_entity.pdbx_description
1 polymer ?
#
loop_
_entity_poly.entity_id
_entity_poly.type
_entity_poly.pdbx_seq_one_letter_code
_entity_poly.pdbx_strand_id
1 'polypeptide(L)'
;YGILSYHDKSEGKERGLNSIYIIKSEEIIICHLGDFGQSKLTDEQIESIGDVDILMIPVGGTYTIDAKEAVEVISQIEPKMIIPMHYKLPGLTIDLAGVDKFIKELGLVPENMDKLKIARKNLPTEETKLIILQI
;
A
#
# COMPACT_ATOMS: atom_id res chain seq x y z
N TYR A 1 11.54 -7.73 -8.32
CA TYR A 1 12.54 -7.94 -7.26
C TYR A 1 11.98 -7.59 -5.89
N GLY A 2 12.64 -8.07 -4.84
CA GLY A 2 12.23 -7.83 -3.46
C GLY A 2 13.18 -6.86 -2.75
N ILE A 3 12.62 -6.06 -1.84
CA ILE A 3 13.37 -5.13 -1.01
C ILE A 3 13.11 -5.49 0.45
N LEU A 4 14.16 -5.64 1.23
CA LEU A 4 14.05 -5.97 2.65
C LEU A 4 13.34 -4.85 3.42
N SER A 5 12.39 -5.23 4.23
CA SER A 5 11.72 -4.35 5.18
C SER A 5 11.36 -5.15 6.44
N TYR A 6 10.58 -4.54 7.32
CA TYR A 6 10.22 -5.17 8.59
C TYR A 6 8.71 -5.19 8.79
N HIS A 7 8.23 -6.24 9.45
CA HIS A 7 6.82 -6.42 9.79
C HIS A 7 6.46 -5.69 11.09
N ASP A 8 7.38 -4.88 11.63
CA ASP A 8 7.21 -4.14 12.88
C ASP A 8 8.06 -2.86 12.89
N LYS A 9 8.05 -2.14 13.99
CA LYS A 9 8.81 -0.90 14.19
C LYS A 9 10.14 -1.12 14.91
N SER A 10 10.51 -2.38 15.16
CA SER A 10 11.69 -2.77 15.95
C SER A 10 12.68 -3.61 15.15
N GLU A 11 12.78 -3.38 13.84
CA GLU A 11 13.71 -4.07 12.94
C GLU A 11 13.53 -5.59 12.92
N GLY A 12 12.26 -6.02 12.99
CA GLY A 12 11.89 -7.44 12.91
C GLY A 12 11.94 -8.19 14.23
N LYS A 13 12.21 -7.53 15.34
CA LYS A 13 12.33 -8.18 16.65
C LYS A 13 11.02 -8.76 17.17
N GLU A 14 9.89 -8.19 16.78
CA GLU A 14 8.57 -8.64 17.24
C GLU A 14 7.87 -9.55 16.26
N ARG A 15 7.83 -9.18 14.97
CA ARG A 15 7.06 -9.88 13.93
C ARG A 15 7.91 -10.35 12.74
N GLY A 16 9.22 -10.10 12.80
CA GLY A 16 10.12 -10.59 11.77
C GLY A 16 10.26 -9.66 10.57
N LEU A 17 10.79 -10.24 9.50
CA LEU A 17 11.12 -9.53 8.27
C LEU A 17 9.92 -9.51 7.32
N ASN A 18 9.95 -8.58 6.41
CA ASN A 18 8.98 -8.45 5.33
C ASN A 18 9.73 -8.17 4.03
N SER A 19 9.11 -8.47 2.91
CA SER A 19 9.64 -8.09 1.60
C SER A 19 8.66 -7.15 0.91
N ILE A 20 9.20 -6.06 0.39
CA ILE A 20 8.49 -5.18 -0.52
C ILE A 20 8.78 -5.71 -1.92
N TYR A 21 7.74 -5.96 -2.72
CA TYR A 21 7.92 -6.51 -4.06
C TYR A 21 7.68 -5.44 -5.12
N ILE A 22 8.63 -5.32 -6.04
CA ILE A 22 8.49 -4.49 -7.24
C ILE A 22 8.24 -5.42 -8.41
N ILE A 23 7.09 -5.28 -9.04
CA ILE A 23 6.64 -6.12 -10.15
C ILE A 23 6.49 -5.23 -11.38
N LYS A 24 7.19 -5.58 -12.44
CA LYS A 24 7.10 -4.87 -13.72
C LYS A 24 6.35 -5.76 -14.71
N SER A 25 5.25 -5.26 -15.23
CA SER A 25 4.43 -5.99 -16.19
C SER A 25 3.83 -5.01 -17.19
N GLU A 26 4.01 -5.26 -18.47
CA GLU A 26 3.46 -4.45 -19.56
C GLU A 26 3.71 -2.94 -19.39
N GLU A 27 4.94 -2.61 -19.01
CA GLU A 27 5.39 -1.23 -18.77
C GLU A 27 4.73 -0.54 -17.58
N ILE A 28 4.06 -1.31 -16.70
CA ILE A 28 3.48 -0.81 -15.46
C ILE A 28 4.32 -1.30 -14.29
N ILE A 29 4.64 -0.41 -13.36
CA ILE A 29 5.40 -0.74 -12.15
C ILE A 29 4.45 -0.83 -10.97
N ILE A 30 4.37 -2.02 -10.37
CA ILE A 30 3.54 -2.29 -9.20
C ILE A 30 4.44 -2.48 -7.99
N CYS A 31 4.13 -1.79 -6.90
CA CYS A 31 4.79 -1.97 -5.62
C CYS A 31 3.81 -2.61 -4.65
N HIS A 32 4.13 -3.79 -4.15
CA HIS A 32 3.33 -4.50 -3.15
C HIS A 32 4.11 -4.50 -1.84
N LEU A 33 3.58 -3.81 -0.83
CA LEU A 33 4.27 -3.63 0.44
C LEU A 33 4.22 -4.84 1.38
N GLY A 34 3.42 -5.88 1.04
CA GLY A 34 3.30 -7.05 1.89
C GLY A 34 2.73 -6.69 3.27
N ASP A 35 3.31 -7.26 4.30
CA ASP A 35 2.93 -7.00 5.71
C ASP A 35 3.82 -5.91 6.32
N PHE A 36 4.02 -4.83 5.58
CA PHE A 36 4.88 -3.72 6.00
C PHE A 36 4.44 -3.16 7.35
N GLY A 37 5.39 -3.04 8.28
CA GLY A 37 5.13 -2.61 9.65
C GLY A 37 5.94 -1.41 10.12
N GLN A 38 6.81 -0.86 9.28
CA GLN A 38 7.59 0.33 9.61
C GLN A 38 6.72 1.58 9.56
N SER A 39 6.95 2.55 10.45
CA SER A 39 6.19 3.81 10.45
C SER A 39 6.45 4.68 9.23
N LYS A 40 7.58 4.47 8.57
CA LYS A 40 7.96 5.13 7.31
C LYS A 40 9.02 4.31 6.60
N LEU A 41 9.21 4.59 5.33
CA LEU A 41 10.30 4.00 4.54
C LEU A 41 11.62 4.69 4.86
N THR A 42 12.71 3.94 4.80
CA THR A 42 14.07 4.52 4.85
C THR A 42 14.43 5.13 3.51
N ASP A 43 15.41 6.02 3.49
CA ASP A 43 15.88 6.63 2.25
C ASP A 43 16.39 5.58 1.26
N GLU A 44 17.07 4.54 1.76
CA GLU A 44 17.55 3.43 0.94
C GLU A 44 16.39 2.66 0.30
N GLN A 45 15.32 2.41 1.06
CA GLN A 45 14.13 1.74 0.54
C GLN A 45 13.44 2.59 -0.52
N ILE A 46 13.30 3.89 -0.29
CA ILE A 46 12.69 4.82 -1.26
C ILE A 46 13.48 4.80 -2.56
N GLU A 47 14.80 4.88 -2.48
CA GLU A 47 15.67 4.84 -3.65
C GLU A 47 15.54 3.53 -4.41
N SER A 48 15.51 2.40 -3.70
CA SER A 48 15.36 1.07 -4.30
C SER A 48 13.98 0.85 -4.94
N ILE A 49 12.93 1.43 -4.37
CA ILE A 49 11.58 1.33 -4.91
C ILE A 49 11.48 2.11 -6.22
N GLY A 50 11.99 3.32 -6.26
CA GLY A 50 11.92 4.17 -7.44
C GLY A 50 10.49 4.63 -7.76
N ASP A 51 10.21 4.85 -9.04
CA ASP A 51 8.89 5.29 -9.50
C ASP A 51 7.88 4.14 -9.43
N VAL A 52 6.68 4.44 -8.94
CA VAL A 52 5.61 3.45 -8.78
C VAL A 52 4.34 3.93 -9.48
N ASP A 53 3.78 3.07 -10.32
CA ASP A 53 2.49 3.35 -10.94
C ASP A 53 1.35 2.92 -10.02
N ILE A 54 1.39 1.70 -9.50
CA ILE A 54 0.34 1.16 -8.63
C ILE A 54 0.96 0.71 -7.31
N LEU A 55 0.44 1.23 -6.20
CA LEU A 55 0.88 0.86 -4.85
C LEU A 55 -0.20 0.05 -4.16
N MET A 56 0.17 -1.14 -3.69
CA MET A 56 -0.68 -1.98 -2.83
C MET A 56 -0.15 -1.86 -1.40
N ILE A 57 -0.96 -1.33 -0.50
CA ILE A 57 -0.53 -0.89 0.84
C ILE A 57 -1.48 -1.39 1.93
N PRO A 58 -0.94 -1.99 3.03
CA PRO A 58 -1.77 -2.36 4.16
C PRO A 58 -2.22 -1.13 4.94
N VAL A 59 -3.45 -1.12 5.45
CA VAL A 59 -4.02 0.03 6.14
C VAL A 59 -4.78 -0.32 7.43
N GLY A 60 -4.84 -1.60 7.79
CA GLY A 60 -5.67 -2.08 8.90
C GLY A 60 -5.10 -1.88 10.29
N GLY A 61 -3.84 -1.58 10.43
CA GLY A 61 -3.17 -1.46 11.72
C GLY A 61 -3.02 -2.80 12.44
N THR A 62 -2.80 -2.77 13.74
CA THR A 62 -2.61 -3.92 14.65
C THR A 62 -1.37 -4.75 14.33
N TYR A 63 -1.30 -5.36 13.15
CA TYR A 63 -0.17 -6.19 12.71
C TYR A 63 0.70 -5.51 11.65
N THR A 64 0.18 -4.50 11.00
CA THR A 64 0.85 -3.73 9.96
C THR A 64 0.66 -2.24 10.24
N ILE A 65 1.08 -1.39 9.32
CA ILE A 65 0.86 0.05 9.46
C ILE A 65 -0.62 0.41 9.46
N ASP A 66 -0.97 1.45 10.18
CA ASP A 66 -2.34 1.97 10.25
C ASP A 66 -2.60 3.02 9.16
N ALA A 67 -3.79 3.62 9.20
CA ALA A 67 -4.20 4.60 8.19
C ALA A 67 -3.27 5.81 8.11
N LYS A 68 -2.84 6.35 9.25
CA LYS A 68 -1.95 7.52 9.29
C LYS A 68 -0.56 7.20 8.76
N GLU A 69 -0.02 6.07 9.18
CA GLU A 69 1.28 5.61 8.72
C GLU A 69 1.25 5.30 7.21
N ALA A 70 0.14 4.72 6.73
CA ALA A 70 -0.05 4.46 5.30
C ALA A 70 -0.03 5.76 4.49
N VAL A 71 -0.69 6.80 4.95
CA VAL A 71 -0.68 8.11 4.27
C VAL A 71 0.74 8.69 4.21
N GLU A 72 1.52 8.54 5.28
CA GLU A 72 2.92 8.97 5.31
C GLU A 72 3.77 8.23 4.27
N VAL A 73 3.63 6.91 4.19
CA VAL A 73 4.33 6.08 3.20
C VAL A 73 3.93 6.47 1.78
N ILE A 74 2.64 6.73 1.55
CA ILE A 74 2.15 7.19 0.24
C ILE A 74 2.81 8.51 -0.16
N SER A 75 2.98 9.43 0.80
CA SER A 75 3.64 10.71 0.52
C SER A 75 5.11 10.53 0.15
N GLN A 76 5.76 9.48 0.64
CA GLN A 76 7.14 9.17 0.30
C GLN A 76 7.27 8.54 -1.09
N ILE A 77 6.30 7.72 -1.51
CA ILE A 77 6.35 6.99 -2.78
C ILE A 77 5.76 7.80 -3.94
N GLU A 78 4.70 8.55 -3.68
CA GLU A 78 3.97 9.33 -4.69
C GLU A 78 3.48 8.48 -5.87
N PRO A 79 2.69 7.41 -5.61
CA PRO A 79 2.20 6.54 -6.68
C PRO A 79 1.08 7.21 -7.48
N LYS A 80 0.80 6.67 -8.67
CA LYS A 80 -0.31 7.13 -9.51
C LYS A 80 -1.64 6.56 -9.06
N MET A 81 -1.63 5.31 -8.60
CA MET A 81 -2.83 4.61 -8.10
C MET A 81 -2.52 3.93 -6.78
N ILE A 82 -3.50 3.90 -5.89
CA ILE A 82 -3.38 3.30 -4.57
C ILE A 82 -4.47 2.25 -4.41
N ILE A 83 -4.07 1.04 -4.01
CA ILE A 83 -4.99 -0.05 -3.68
C ILE A 83 -4.72 -0.45 -2.23
N PRO A 84 -5.60 -0.09 -1.29
CA PRO A 84 -5.42 -0.51 0.10
C PRO A 84 -5.76 -1.99 0.26
N MET A 85 -5.08 -2.63 1.20
CA MET A 85 -5.28 -4.03 1.53
C MET A 85 -5.16 -4.24 3.04
N HIS A 86 -5.37 -5.46 3.50
CA HIS A 86 -5.18 -5.86 4.91
C HIS A 86 -5.99 -4.98 5.87
N TYR A 87 -7.28 -4.85 5.61
CA TYR A 87 -8.23 -4.13 6.46
C TYR A 87 -9.43 -5.03 6.79
N LYS A 88 -10.23 -4.58 7.76
CA LYS A 88 -11.38 -5.35 8.23
C LYS A 88 -12.43 -5.52 7.16
N LEU A 89 -12.83 -6.77 6.93
CA LEU A 89 -13.94 -7.14 6.05
C LEU A 89 -15.01 -7.85 6.87
N PRO A 90 -16.29 -7.84 6.43
CA PRO A 90 -17.33 -8.61 7.10
C PRO A 90 -16.95 -10.09 7.20
N GLY A 91 -17.14 -10.68 8.39
CA GLY A 91 -16.82 -12.07 8.65
C GLY A 91 -15.40 -12.36 9.13
N LEU A 92 -14.50 -11.39 9.11
CA LEU A 92 -13.16 -11.56 9.68
C LEU A 92 -13.22 -11.49 11.21
N THR A 93 -12.45 -12.37 11.85
CA THR A 93 -12.31 -12.39 13.32
C THR A 93 -11.09 -11.63 13.81
N ILE A 94 -10.17 -11.27 12.89
CA ILE A 94 -8.96 -10.52 13.20
C ILE A 94 -9.32 -9.08 13.52
N ASP A 95 -8.67 -8.51 14.54
CA ASP A 95 -8.90 -7.14 14.97
C ASP A 95 -8.15 -6.16 14.08
N LEU A 96 -8.81 -5.69 13.01
CA LEU A 96 -8.29 -4.73 12.05
C LEU A 96 -9.26 -3.55 11.93
N ALA A 97 -8.73 -2.37 11.64
CA ALA A 97 -9.54 -1.23 11.26
C ALA A 97 -10.14 -1.43 9.86
N GLY A 98 -11.33 -0.88 9.62
CA GLY A 98 -11.95 -0.88 8.30
C GLY A 98 -11.28 0.11 7.36
N VAL A 99 -11.57 -0.01 6.06
CA VAL A 99 -10.97 0.84 5.04
C VAL A 99 -11.44 2.30 5.12
N ASP A 100 -12.59 2.56 5.73
CA ASP A 100 -13.15 3.93 5.83
C ASP A 100 -12.22 4.89 6.56
N LYS A 101 -11.51 4.42 7.57
CA LYS A 101 -10.55 5.23 8.31
C LYS A 101 -9.41 5.69 7.41
N PHE A 102 -8.92 4.81 6.55
CA PHE A 102 -7.88 5.14 5.58
C PHE A 102 -8.39 6.14 4.52
N ILE A 103 -9.59 5.91 3.99
CA ILE A 103 -10.19 6.81 3.00
C ILE A 103 -10.29 8.23 3.56
N LYS A 104 -10.70 8.36 4.81
CA LYS A 104 -10.80 9.65 5.50
C LYS A 104 -9.45 10.31 5.69
N GLU A 105 -8.45 9.57 6.14
CA GLU A 105 -7.10 10.10 6.35
C GLU A 105 -6.44 10.52 5.03
N LEU A 106 -6.63 9.75 3.96
CA LEU A 106 -6.06 10.05 2.65
C LEU A 106 -6.76 11.24 1.99
N GLY A 107 -8.07 11.40 2.20
CA GLY A 107 -8.83 12.52 1.65
C GLY A 107 -9.15 12.43 0.17
N LEU A 108 -9.04 11.25 -0.44
CA LEU A 108 -9.42 11.03 -1.83
C LEU A 108 -10.77 10.29 -1.90
N VAL A 109 -11.53 10.56 -2.96
CA VAL A 109 -12.79 9.86 -3.24
C VAL A 109 -12.45 8.51 -3.88
N PRO A 110 -12.85 7.38 -3.28
CA PRO A 110 -12.50 6.08 -3.82
C PRO A 110 -13.35 5.70 -5.02
N GLU A 111 -12.76 4.94 -5.94
CA GLU A 111 -13.47 4.23 -6.99
C GLU A 111 -13.58 2.76 -6.56
N ASN A 112 -14.80 2.24 -6.44
CA ASN A 112 -15.05 0.86 -6.04
C ASN A 112 -15.22 -0.01 -7.27
N MET A 113 -14.53 -1.15 -7.32
CA MET A 113 -14.63 -2.07 -8.44
C MET A 113 -14.29 -3.50 -8.03
N ASP A 114 -14.81 -4.47 -8.77
CA ASP A 114 -14.53 -5.89 -8.52
C ASP A 114 -13.17 -6.30 -9.09
N LYS A 115 -12.73 -5.60 -10.12
CA LYS A 115 -11.54 -5.94 -10.88
C LYS A 115 -10.94 -4.69 -11.51
N LEU A 116 -9.64 -4.56 -11.39
CA LEU A 116 -8.91 -3.48 -12.06
C LEU A 116 -8.27 -4.03 -13.34
N LYS A 117 -8.69 -3.48 -14.48
CA LYS A 117 -8.03 -3.70 -15.77
C LYS A 117 -7.42 -2.38 -16.20
N ILE A 118 -6.14 -2.38 -16.44
CA ILE A 118 -5.45 -1.15 -16.79
C ILE A 118 -4.28 -1.42 -17.73
N ALA A 119 -4.07 -0.51 -18.67
CA ALA A 119 -2.89 -0.46 -19.51
C ALA A 119 -2.14 0.84 -19.20
N ARG A 120 -0.85 0.91 -19.56
CA ARG A 120 -0.03 2.08 -19.27
C ARG A 120 -0.68 3.40 -19.73
N LYS A 121 -1.28 3.41 -20.92
CA LYS A 121 -1.94 4.60 -21.47
C LYS A 121 -3.13 5.09 -20.64
N ASN A 122 -3.69 4.24 -19.78
CA ASN A 122 -4.84 4.56 -18.94
C ASN A 122 -4.46 5.00 -17.53
N LEU A 123 -3.16 4.99 -17.18
CA LEU A 123 -2.70 5.45 -15.87
C LEU A 123 -3.00 6.94 -15.69
N PRO A 124 -3.41 7.37 -14.49
CA PRO A 124 -3.64 8.79 -14.24
C PRO A 124 -2.33 9.58 -14.35
N THR A 125 -2.39 10.77 -14.91
CA THR A 125 -1.21 11.61 -15.16
C THR A 125 -1.15 12.85 -14.26
N GLU A 126 -2.29 13.36 -13.81
CA GLU A 126 -2.35 14.62 -13.06
C GLU A 126 -2.80 14.44 -11.62
N GLU A 127 -3.56 13.40 -11.33
CA GLU A 127 -4.06 13.16 -9.97
C GLU A 127 -3.88 11.70 -9.56
N THR A 128 -3.72 11.48 -8.26
CA THR A 128 -3.63 10.13 -7.70
C THR A 128 -5.04 9.56 -7.53
N LYS A 129 -5.24 8.31 -7.96
CA LYS A 129 -6.52 7.62 -7.82
C LYS A 129 -6.47 6.58 -6.71
N LEU A 130 -7.53 6.52 -5.92
CA LEU A 130 -7.74 5.52 -4.89
C LEU A 130 -8.74 4.48 -5.40
N ILE A 131 -8.32 3.22 -5.47
CA ILE A 131 -9.13 2.11 -5.96
C ILE A 131 -9.41 1.15 -4.81
N ILE A 132 -10.68 0.88 -4.54
CA ILE A 132 -11.08 -0.13 -3.55
C ILE A 132 -11.56 -1.37 -4.31
N LEU A 133 -10.82 -2.45 -4.22
CA LEU A 133 -11.21 -3.72 -4.84
C LEU A 133 -12.16 -4.47 -3.89
N GLN A 134 -13.30 -4.86 -4.41
CA GLN A 134 -14.34 -5.59 -3.66
C GLN A 134 -14.23 -7.08 -3.93
N ILE A 135 -14.56 -7.84 -2.92
CA ILE A 135 -14.57 -9.31 -3.00
C ILE A 135 -15.96 -9.79 -3.40
#